data_d0db1d35dedaf1eedb21ccb229757a84
#
_entry.id   d0db1d35dedaf1eedb21ccb229757a84
#
_cell.length_a   1.000
_cell.length_b   1.000
_cell.length_c   1.000
_cell.angle_alpha   90.00
_cell.angle_beta   90.00
_cell.angle_gamma   90.00
#
_symmetry.space_group_name_H-M   'P 1'
#
loop_
_entity.id
_entity.type
_entity.pdbx_description
1 polymer ?
#
loop_
_entity_poly.entity_id
_entity_poly.type
_entity_poly.pdbx_seq_one_letter_code
_entity_poly.pdbx_strand_id
1 'polypeptide(L)'
;MAGLTEAQLDQFAEQGYVVAENVLDPAEDLAPVMAEYGEVLDGIARDLHAEGVISSTYADLPFDQRLIHVCDESRQLFTQPFDISLPQSAERADAPMHTGPAVFSLLINRRLLDCVESIMGPEILNNPIQHVRMKLPRHAVHTEGSSGLAGPTPWHQDNGVVVTEADETEMLTVWLPLNDATIENSCLNVVPYSYRDGLAVHCPGAGGLSIPEEQMDVAKAVPLPMQAGSVLFMHRRTMHCSYDNKTEDEVRWSFDLRYHPSGQPSGRPVFPDFVARSRANPETELRSAAGWAQLWADARVRLAASAKQKFNRWSADHPACA
;
A
#
# COMPACT_ATOMS: atom_id res chain seq x y z
N MET A 1 24.94 2.51 0.87
CA MET A 1 24.64 3.94 0.67
C MET A 1 24.24 4.54 1.99
N ALA A 2 24.38 5.85 2.15
CA ALA A 2 23.84 6.51 3.34
C ALA A 2 22.30 6.46 3.28
N GLY A 3 21.65 6.29 4.44
CA GLY A 3 20.21 6.46 4.57
C GLY A 3 19.79 7.91 4.30
N LEU A 4 18.72 8.38 4.94
CA LEU A 4 18.28 9.77 4.82
C LEU A 4 19.33 10.75 5.35
N THR A 5 19.40 11.92 4.73
CA THR A 5 20.24 13.03 5.18
C THR A 5 19.68 13.64 6.47
N GLU A 6 20.51 14.38 7.23
CA GLU A 6 20.09 15.09 8.43
C GLU A 6 18.91 16.05 8.13
N ALA A 7 19.00 16.82 7.03
CA ALA A 7 17.91 17.71 6.62
C ALA A 7 16.60 16.98 6.30
N GLN A 8 16.66 15.76 5.74
CA GLN A 8 15.48 14.94 5.49
C GLN A 8 14.91 14.38 6.80
N LEU A 9 15.74 14.00 7.76
CA LEU A 9 15.31 13.57 9.09
C LEU A 9 14.66 14.72 9.86
N ASP A 10 15.22 15.93 9.78
CA ASP A 10 14.64 17.14 10.37
C ASP A 10 13.27 17.45 9.75
N GLN A 11 13.14 17.36 8.42
CA GLN A 11 11.86 17.55 7.74
C GLN A 11 10.83 16.52 8.21
N PHE A 12 11.21 15.24 8.27
CA PHE A 12 10.32 14.18 8.76
C PHE A 12 9.87 14.46 10.20
N ALA A 13 10.80 14.80 11.09
CA ALA A 13 10.52 15.11 12.49
C ALA A 13 9.66 16.37 12.65
N GLU A 14 9.79 17.35 11.76
CA GLU A 14 9.02 18.59 11.83
C GLU A 14 7.64 18.47 11.19
N GLN A 15 7.57 17.95 9.96
CA GLN A 15 6.37 17.97 9.13
C GLN A 15 5.57 16.67 9.17
N GLY A 16 6.15 15.57 9.67
CA GLY A 16 5.53 14.25 9.70
C GLY A 16 5.65 13.48 8.39
N TYR A 17 6.41 13.98 7.41
CA TYR A 17 6.71 13.30 6.17
C TYR A 17 7.99 13.83 5.51
N VAL A 18 8.57 13.01 4.65
CA VAL A 18 9.69 13.41 3.77
C VAL A 18 9.67 12.58 2.48
N VAL A 19 10.00 13.22 1.37
CA VAL A 19 10.26 12.55 0.08
C VAL A 19 11.76 12.42 -0.10
N ALA A 20 12.23 11.21 -0.32
CA ALA A 20 13.59 10.91 -0.71
C ALA A 20 13.62 10.51 -2.18
N GLU A 21 14.34 11.27 -3.00
CA GLU A 21 14.49 11.00 -4.43
C GLU A 21 15.57 9.97 -4.70
N ASN A 22 15.43 9.20 -5.79
CA ASN A 22 16.45 8.25 -6.27
C ASN A 22 16.88 7.19 -5.22
N VAL A 23 15.96 6.76 -4.37
CA VAL A 23 16.20 5.67 -3.41
C VAL A 23 16.28 4.33 -4.12
N LEU A 24 15.38 4.10 -5.06
CA LEU A 24 15.28 2.89 -5.86
C LEU A 24 15.71 3.18 -7.31
N ASP A 25 16.35 2.22 -7.94
CA ASP A 25 16.67 2.28 -9.36
C ASP A 25 15.50 1.71 -10.17
N PRO A 26 14.88 2.49 -11.07
CA PRO A 26 13.74 2.00 -11.85
C PRO A 26 14.02 0.74 -12.67
N ALA A 27 15.24 0.59 -13.22
CA ALA A 27 15.58 -0.57 -14.02
C ALA A 27 15.95 -1.80 -13.18
N GLU A 28 16.65 -1.61 -12.08
CA GLU A 28 17.12 -2.71 -11.23
C GLU A 28 16.08 -3.18 -10.20
N ASP A 29 15.33 -2.23 -9.59
CA ASP A 29 14.44 -2.53 -8.47
C ASP A 29 12.96 -2.58 -8.88
N LEU A 30 12.51 -1.73 -9.82
CA LEU A 30 11.10 -1.61 -10.16
C LEU A 30 10.71 -2.43 -11.40
N ALA A 31 11.53 -2.45 -12.45
CA ALA A 31 11.22 -3.18 -13.66
C ALA A 31 10.99 -4.69 -13.45
N PRO A 32 11.74 -5.41 -12.57
CA PRO A 32 11.43 -6.81 -12.26
C PRO A 32 10.06 -6.99 -11.61
N VAL A 33 9.64 -6.07 -10.74
CA VAL A 33 8.32 -6.07 -10.11
C VAL A 33 7.23 -5.84 -11.15
N MET A 34 7.41 -4.87 -12.04
CA MET A 34 6.46 -4.59 -13.12
C MET A 34 6.30 -5.78 -14.07
N ALA A 35 7.42 -6.46 -14.41
CA ALA A 35 7.39 -7.67 -15.23
C ALA A 35 6.61 -8.80 -14.56
N GLU A 36 6.84 -9.03 -13.26
CA GLU A 36 6.13 -10.04 -12.46
C GLU A 36 4.61 -9.79 -12.42
N TYR A 37 4.19 -8.54 -12.29
CA TYR A 37 2.76 -8.18 -12.38
C TYR A 37 2.20 -8.25 -13.80
N GLY A 38 3.03 -8.07 -14.81
CA GLY A 38 2.67 -8.33 -16.21
C GLY A 38 2.23 -9.77 -16.43
N GLU A 39 2.88 -10.74 -15.78
CA GLU A 39 2.50 -12.16 -15.82
C GLU A 39 1.16 -12.41 -15.11
N VAL A 40 0.88 -11.70 -14.02
CA VAL A 40 -0.42 -11.79 -13.31
C VAL A 40 -1.55 -11.30 -14.23
N LEU A 41 -1.35 -10.12 -14.85
CA LEU A 41 -2.33 -9.57 -15.80
C LEU A 41 -2.52 -10.49 -17.01
N ASP A 42 -1.44 -11.10 -17.49
CA ASP A 42 -1.50 -12.05 -18.59
C ASP A 42 -2.35 -13.29 -18.27
N GLY A 43 -2.22 -13.82 -17.05
CA GLY A 43 -3.08 -14.89 -16.54
C GLY A 43 -4.55 -14.48 -16.53
N ILE A 44 -4.87 -13.35 -15.88
CA ILE A 44 -6.24 -12.81 -15.80
C ILE A 44 -6.85 -12.62 -17.20
N ALA A 45 -6.12 -11.97 -18.11
CA ALA A 45 -6.62 -11.69 -19.45
C ALA A 45 -6.87 -12.97 -20.26
N ARG A 46 -6.01 -13.99 -20.14
CA ARG A 46 -6.21 -15.29 -20.79
C ARG A 46 -7.44 -16.01 -20.27
N ASP A 47 -7.66 -16.04 -18.95
CA ASP A 47 -8.80 -16.69 -18.33
C ASP A 47 -10.11 -16.02 -18.79
N LEU A 48 -10.21 -14.69 -18.71
CA LEU A 48 -11.37 -13.93 -19.15
C LEU A 48 -11.66 -14.11 -20.66
N HIS A 49 -10.63 -14.15 -21.49
CA HIS A 49 -10.79 -14.38 -22.93
C HIS A 49 -11.25 -15.82 -23.21
N ALA A 50 -10.73 -16.81 -22.50
CA ALA A 50 -11.16 -18.20 -22.63
C ALA A 50 -12.63 -18.41 -22.19
N GLU A 51 -13.08 -17.62 -21.21
CA GLU A 51 -14.47 -17.59 -20.74
C GLU A 51 -15.38 -16.76 -21.66
N GLY A 52 -14.85 -16.06 -22.66
CA GLY A 52 -15.60 -15.19 -23.57
C GLY A 52 -16.10 -13.87 -22.92
N VAL A 53 -15.50 -13.47 -21.80
CA VAL A 53 -15.82 -12.23 -21.10
C VAL A 53 -15.20 -11.02 -21.79
N ILE A 54 -13.99 -11.18 -22.35
CA ILE A 54 -13.30 -10.16 -23.15
C ILE A 54 -13.00 -10.69 -24.55
N SER A 55 -12.98 -9.79 -25.53
CA SER A 55 -12.82 -10.12 -26.95
C SER A 55 -11.37 -10.43 -27.35
N SER A 56 -10.40 -9.94 -26.58
CA SER A 56 -8.96 -10.11 -26.81
C SER A 56 -8.20 -10.14 -25.49
N THR A 57 -7.03 -10.76 -25.46
CA THR A 57 -6.10 -10.70 -24.33
C THR A 57 -5.35 -9.37 -24.24
N TYR A 58 -5.43 -8.53 -25.26
CA TYR A 58 -4.72 -7.25 -25.37
C TYR A 58 -3.20 -7.34 -25.10
N ALA A 59 -2.58 -8.48 -25.47
CA ALA A 59 -1.19 -8.79 -25.14
C ALA A 59 -0.17 -7.85 -25.82
N ASP A 60 -0.55 -7.21 -26.93
CA ASP A 60 0.31 -6.28 -27.67
C ASP A 60 0.32 -4.85 -27.09
N LEU A 61 -0.53 -4.58 -26.08
CA LEU A 61 -0.60 -3.27 -25.43
C LEU A 61 0.38 -3.17 -24.25
N PRO A 62 0.87 -1.96 -23.94
CA PRO A 62 1.55 -1.69 -22.67
C PRO A 62 0.66 -2.05 -21.46
N PHE A 63 1.28 -2.33 -20.31
CA PHE A 63 0.58 -2.80 -19.11
C PHE A 63 -0.62 -1.93 -18.73
N ASP A 64 -0.46 -0.61 -18.68
CA ASP A 64 -1.51 0.33 -18.27
C ASP A 64 -2.72 0.25 -19.19
N GLN A 65 -2.50 0.38 -20.49
CA GLN A 65 -3.55 0.30 -21.49
C GLN A 65 -4.22 -1.09 -21.49
N ARG A 66 -3.41 -2.15 -21.35
CA ARG A 66 -3.93 -3.51 -21.26
C ARG A 66 -4.86 -3.68 -20.04
N LEU A 67 -4.43 -3.23 -18.86
CA LEU A 67 -5.24 -3.32 -17.64
C LEU A 67 -6.53 -2.53 -17.78
N ILE A 68 -6.47 -1.32 -18.34
CA ILE A 68 -7.65 -0.48 -18.59
C ILE A 68 -8.64 -1.21 -19.51
N HIS A 69 -8.20 -1.75 -20.63
CA HIS A 69 -9.08 -2.48 -21.58
C HIS A 69 -9.69 -3.73 -20.94
N VAL A 70 -8.90 -4.51 -20.19
CA VAL A 70 -9.39 -5.71 -19.49
C VAL A 70 -10.45 -5.35 -18.45
N CYS A 71 -10.22 -4.29 -17.65
CA CYS A 71 -11.20 -3.83 -16.66
C CYS A 71 -12.45 -3.23 -17.33
N ASP A 72 -12.27 -2.42 -18.39
CA ASP A 72 -13.39 -1.77 -19.06
C ASP A 72 -14.30 -2.77 -19.76
N GLU A 73 -13.77 -3.71 -20.51
CA GLU A 73 -14.57 -4.70 -21.23
C GLU A 73 -15.22 -5.73 -20.29
N SER A 74 -14.46 -6.23 -19.29
CA SER A 74 -14.97 -7.20 -18.33
C SER A 74 -15.93 -6.61 -17.30
N ARG A 75 -15.92 -5.28 -17.11
CA ARG A 75 -16.62 -4.56 -16.03
C ARG A 75 -16.21 -5.03 -14.64
N GLN A 76 -14.98 -5.53 -14.50
CA GLN A 76 -14.44 -6.05 -13.24
C GLN A 76 -13.19 -5.28 -12.82
N LEU A 77 -12.94 -5.23 -11.51
CA LEU A 77 -11.71 -4.70 -10.93
C LEU A 77 -10.91 -5.84 -10.31
N PHE A 78 -9.65 -5.96 -10.67
CA PHE A 78 -8.76 -7.05 -10.26
C PHE A 78 -7.78 -6.60 -9.16
N THR A 79 -8.27 -5.95 -8.10
CA THR A 79 -7.40 -5.42 -7.05
C THR A 79 -6.73 -6.52 -6.24
N GLN A 80 -7.47 -7.55 -5.85
CA GLN A 80 -6.98 -8.59 -4.95
C GLN A 80 -5.90 -9.52 -5.56
N PRO A 81 -5.96 -9.93 -6.85
CA PRO A 81 -4.88 -10.70 -7.47
C PRO A 81 -3.54 -9.94 -7.52
N PHE A 82 -3.58 -8.61 -7.53
CA PHE A 82 -2.38 -7.78 -7.51
C PHE A 82 -1.93 -7.40 -6.10
N ASP A 83 -2.80 -7.55 -5.08
CA ASP A 83 -2.47 -7.12 -3.72
C ASP A 83 -1.51 -8.09 -3.03
N ILE A 84 -0.69 -7.55 -2.12
CA ILE A 84 0.33 -8.25 -1.34
C ILE A 84 -0.10 -8.48 0.11
N SER A 85 -1.39 -8.42 0.36
CA SER A 85 -2.04 -8.71 1.63
C SER A 85 -3.33 -9.47 1.40
N LEU A 86 -3.71 -10.35 2.31
CA LEU A 86 -5.00 -11.02 2.27
C LEU A 86 -6.13 -10.02 2.56
N PRO A 87 -7.33 -10.20 1.97
CA PRO A 87 -8.45 -9.33 2.26
C PRO A 87 -8.84 -9.44 3.74
N GLN A 88 -9.22 -8.31 4.34
CA GLN A 88 -9.61 -8.26 5.76
C GLN A 88 -10.88 -9.06 6.06
N SER A 89 -11.70 -9.29 5.04
CA SER A 89 -12.91 -10.11 5.12
C SER A 89 -12.71 -11.54 4.63
N ALA A 90 -11.47 -12.04 4.68
CA ALA A 90 -11.11 -13.34 4.12
C ALA A 90 -11.93 -14.48 4.76
N GLU A 91 -13.15 -14.66 4.27
CA GLU A 91 -13.99 -15.82 4.54
C GLU A 91 -13.59 -17.03 3.66
N ARG A 92 -12.65 -16.79 2.72
CA ARG A 92 -12.26 -17.77 1.70
C ARG A 92 -10.79 -18.13 1.83
N ALA A 93 -10.52 -19.40 1.98
CA ALA A 93 -9.17 -19.95 2.00
C ALA A 93 -8.44 -19.80 0.65
N ASP A 94 -9.17 -19.53 -0.43
CA ASP A 94 -8.69 -19.39 -1.80
C ASP A 94 -8.57 -17.93 -2.27
N ALA A 95 -8.75 -16.95 -1.37
CA ALA A 95 -8.59 -15.53 -1.74
C ALA A 95 -7.24 -15.29 -2.44
N PRO A 96 -7.21 -14.72 -3.66
CA PRO A 96 -5.95 -14.49 -4.36
C PRO A 96 -5.10 -13.46 -3.62
N MET A 97 -3.80 -13.56 -3.80
CA MET A 97 -2.80 -12.65 -3.26
C MET A 97 -1.49 -12.88 -4.01
N HIS A 98 -0.79 -11.82 -4.33
CA HIS A 98 0.50 -11.90 -4.99
C HIS A 98 1.63 -12.07 -3.96
N THR A 99 2.50 -13.05 -4.18
CA THR A 99 3.65 -13.35 -3.29
C THR A 99 4.91 -13.63 -4.10
N GLY A 100 5.12 -12.89 -5.17
CA GLY A 100 6.21 -13.13 -6.10
C GLY A 100 7.59 -12.69 -5.58
N PRO A 101 8.67 -13.25 -6.13
CA PRO A 101 10.03 -13.02 -5.67
C PRO A 101 10.54 -11.60 -5.93
N ALA A 102 10.09 -10.93 -6.98
CA ALA A 102 10.51 -9.56 -7.26
C ALA A 102 9.90 -8.59 -6.23
N VAL A 103 8.63 -8.78 -5.87
CA VAL A 103 8.00 -8.02 -4.78
C VAL A 103 8.72 -8.27 -3.46
N PHE A 104 9.03 -9.52 -3.10
CA PHE A 104 9.77 -9.81 -1.89
C PHE A 104 11.13 -9.10 -1.87
N SER A 105 11.84 -9.08 -3.00
CA SER A 105 13.13 -8.37 -3.13
C SER A 105 12.98 -6.86 -2.89
N LEU A 106 11.85 -6.27 -3.30
CA LEU A 106 11.53 -4.87 -3.03
C LEU A 106 11.31 -4.63 -1.54
N LEU A 107 10.56 -5.51 -0.84
CA LEU A 107 10.28 -5.39 0.59
C LEU A 107 11.55 -5.39 1.46
N ILE A 108 12.60 -6.10 1.01
CA ILE A 108 13.89 -6.18 1.71
C ILE A 108 15.00 -5.42 0.99
N ASN A 109 14.64 -4.51 0.07
CA ASN A 109 15.63 -3.76 -0.70
C ASN A 109 16.55 -2.99 0.25
N ARG A 110 17.86 -3.14 0.04
CA ARG A 110 18.88 -2.59 0.94
C ARG A 110 18.82 -1.07 1.02
N ARG A 111 18.65 -0.40 -0.13
CA ARG A 111 18.60 1.08 -0.20
C ARG A 111 17.37 1.62 0.53
N LEU A 112 16.22 0.95 0.35
CA LEU A 112 14.99 1.27 1.06
C LEU A 112 15.16 1.09 2.57
N LEU A 113 15.68 -0.07 3.00
CA LEU A 113 15.89 -0.36 4.42
C LEU A 113 16.94 0.54 5.08
N ASP A 114 17.94 1.06 4.33
CA ASP A 114 18.88 2.05 4.85
C ASP A 114 18.16 3.37 5.21
N CYS A 115 17.19 3.78 4.40
CA CYS A 115 16.36 4.96 4.72
C CYS A 115 15.41 4.67 5.91
N VAL A 116 14.76 3.51 5.95
CA VAL A 116 13.89 3.10 7.06
C VAL A 116 14.68 3.06 8.38
N GLU A 117 15.90 2.48 8.36
CA GLU A 117 16.80 2.42 9.53
C GLU A 117 17.17 3.81 10.05
N SER A 118 17.30 4.81 9.17
CA SER A 118 17.61 6.18 9.57
C SER A 118 16.51 6.81 10.44
N ILE A 119 15.25 6.37 10.28
CA ILE A 119 14.11 6.91 11.02
C ILE A 119 13.84 6.09 12.29
N MET A 120 13.83 4.76 12.19
CA MET A 120 13.32 3.91 13.27
C MET A 120 14.38 3.03 13.96
N GLY A 121 15.63 3.13 13.53
CA GLY A 121 16.73 2.33 14.10
C GLY A 121 16.88 0.95 13.44
N PRO A 122 17.80 0.12 13.97
CA PRO A 122 18.36 -1.02 13.24
C PRO A 122 17.56 -2.33 13.30
N GLU A 123 16.47 -2.39 14.08
CA GLU A 123 15.69 -3.61 14.32
C GLU A 123 14.30 -3.47 13.70
N ILE A 124 14.13 -3.91 12.45
CA ILE A 124 13.02 -3.57 11.59
C ILE A 124 12.23 -4.80 11.21
N LEU A 125 10.92 -4.78 11.47
CA LEU A 125 9.96 -5.72 10.93
C LEU A 125 9.23 -5.10 9.72
N ASN A 126 9.06 -5.89 8.64
CA ASN A 126 8.08 -5.56 7.62
C ASN A 126 6.68 -5.82 8.19
N ASN A 127 5.84 -4.79 8.15
CA ASN A 127 4.50 -4.87 8.70
C ASN A 127 3.53 -5.48 7.66
N PRO A 128 2.64 -6.39 8.06
CA PRO A 128 1.73 -7.05 7.12
C PRO A 128 0.60 -6.16 6.59
N ILE A 129 0.44 -4.95 7.11
CA ILE A 129 -0.51 -3.97 6.58
C ILE A 129 0.16 -3.26 5.41
N GLN A 130 0.01 -3.85 4.24
CA GLN A 130 0.67 -3.38 3.02
C GLN A 130 -0.22 -3.66 1.81
N HIS A 131 -0.16 -2.80 0.80
CA HIS A 131 -1.03 -2.89 -0.36
C HIS A 131 -0.33 -2.46 -1.64
N VAL A 132 -0.81 -3.00 -2.75
CA VAL A 132 -0.54 -2.49 -4.09
C VAL A 132 -1.76 -1.73 -4.58
N ARG A 133 -1.55 -0.52 -5.07
CA ARG A 133 -2.62 0.31 -5.61
C ARG A 133 -2.37 0.60 -7.07
N MET A 134 -3.34 0.21 -7.90
CA MET A 134 -3.38 0.52 -9.32
C MET A 134 -4.56 1.45 -9.57
N LYS A 135 -4.29 2.78 -9.52
CA LYS A 135 -5.30 3.82 -9.71
C LYS A 135 -5.64 3.93 -11.18
N LEU A 136 -6.73 3.28 -11.56
CA LEU A 136 -7.27 3.33 -12.91
C LEU A 136 -7.85 4.72 -13.24
N PRO A 137 -7.87 5.12 -14.52
CA PRO A 137 -8.66 6.24 -14.98
C PRO A 137 -10.11 6.13 -14.52
N ARG A 138 -10.72 7.26 -14.16
CA ARG A 138 -12.09 7.26 -13.60
C ARG A 138 -13.11 6.53 -14.47
N HIS A 139 -12.99 6.61 -15.80
CA HIS A 139 -13.92 5.94 -16.72
C HIS A 139 -13.85 4.41 -16.68
N ALA A 140 -12.68 3.84 -16.29
CA ALA A 140 -12.48 2.40 -16.18
C ALA A 140 -12.85 1.84 -14.79
N VAL A 141 -13.27 2.69 -13.84
CA VAL A 141 -13.72 2.28 -12.51
C VAL A 141 -15.25 2.14 -12.51
N HIS A 142 -15.75 0.94 -12.77
CA HIS A 142 -17.19 0.69 -12.99
C HIS A 142 -17.99 0.30 -11.76
N THR A 143 -17.35 0.09 -10.61
CA THR A 143 -18.02 -0.33 -9.38
C THR A 143 -18.23 0.83 -8.43
N GLU A 144 -19.47 1.09 -8.03
CA GLU A 144 -19.77 1.96 -6.88
C GLU A 144 -19.10 1.36 -5.63
N GLY A 145 -18.33 2.18 -4.91
CA GLY A 145 -17.60 1.73 -3.72
C GLY A 145 -16.34 0.93 -4.05
N SER A 146 -15.71 1.17 -5.22
CA SER A 146 -14.39 0.61 -5.51
C SER A 146 -13.46 0.88 -4.32
N SER A 147 -12.82 -0.18 -3.84
CA SER A 147 -11.84 -0.05 -2.76
C SER A 147 -10.81 1.03 -3.11
N GLY A 148 -10.30 1.75 -2.14
CA GLY A 148 -9.20 2.71 -2.34
C GLY A 148 -7.95 2.12 -3.02
N LEU A 149 -7.98 0.84 -3.44
CA LEU A 149 -6.92 0.19 -4.21
C LEU A 149 -6.97 0.58 -5.71
N ALA A 150 -8.16 0.78 -6.30
CA ALA A 150 -8.33 1.18 -7.70
C ALA A 150 -8.85 2.61 -7.88
N GLY A 151 -9.78 3.05 -7.03
CA GLY A 151 -10.35 4.40 -7.01
C GLY A 151 -9.67 5.33 -5.99
N PRO A 152 -10.23 6.52 -5.71
CA PRO A 152 -9.67 7.46 -4.75
C PRO A 152 -9.56 6.84 -3.35
N THR A 153 -8.55 7.28 -2.59
CA THR A 153 -8.40 6.88 -1.19
C THR A 153 -8.82 8.05 -0.32
N PRO A 154 -9.84 7.89 0.55
CA PRO A 154 -10.29 8.94 1.45
C PRO A 154 -9.17 9.45 2.37
N TRP A 155 -9.35 10.64 2.93
CA TRP A 155 -8.48 11.18 3.97
C TRP A 155 -8.43 10.24 5.17
N HIS A 156 -7.25 9.80 5.55
CA HIS A 156 -7.03 8.90 6.67
C HIS A 156 -5.64 9.07 7.29
N GLN A 157 -5.45 8.43 8.41
CA GLN A 157 -4.16 8.19 9.05
C GLN A 157 -3.93 6.67 9.08
N ASP A 158 -2.73 6.21 8.85
CA ASP A 158 -2.43 4.78 8.88
C ASP A 158 -2.64 4.17 10.27
N ASN A 159 -2.43 4.94 11.32
CA ASN A 159 -2.78 4.53 12.69
C ASN A 159 -4.30 4.33 12.88
N GLY A 160 -5.12 4.92 12.01
CA GLY A 160 -6.57 4.72 12.01
C GLY A 160 -7.03 3.36 11.51
N VAL A 161 -6.21 2.66 10.72
CA VAL A 161 -6.57 1.35 10.13
C VAL A 161 -6.05 0.14 10.91
N VAL A 162 -5.40 0.35 12.06
CA VAL A 162 -4.91 -0.71 12.95
C VAL A 162 -5.82 -0.94 14.15
N VAL A 163 -5.64 -2.05 14.86
CA VAL A 163 -6.32 -2.31 16.13
C VAL A 163 -5.70 -1.47 17.27
N THR A 164 -6.44 -1.28 18.35
CA THR A 164 -6.08 -0.38 19.46
C THR A 164 -4.74 -0.75 20.12
N GLU A 165 -4.40 -2.04 20.14
CA GLU A 165 -3.15 -2.54 20.73
C GLU A 165 -1.89 -2.00 20.04
N ALA A 166 -2.03 -1.49 18.81
CA ALA A 166 -0.94 -0.91 18.02
C ALA A 166 -0.96 0.63 17.99
N ASP A 167 -1.71 1.31 18.86
CA ASP A 167 -1.80 2.77 18.84
C ASP A 167 -0.46 3.45 19.07
N GLU A 168 0.38 2.87 19.92
CA GLU A 168 1.69 3.40 20.25
C GLU A 168 2.82 2.76 19.43
N THR A 169 2.49 1.82 18.52
CA THR A 169 3.50 1.27 17.61
C THR A 169 4.08 2.37 16.74
N GLU A 170 5.38 2.48 16.72
CA GLU A 170 6.12 3.43 15.89
C GLU A 170 6.17 2.96 14.43
N MET A 171 4.98 2.78 13.86
CA MET A 171 4.82 2.34 12.49
C MET A 171 5.21 3.46 11.52
N LEU A 172 6.09 3.14 10.59
CA LEU A 172 6.48 4.02 9.49
C LEU A 172 5.75 3.62 8.21
N THR A 173 5.04 4.55 7.62
CA THR A 173 4.49 4.38 6.28
C THR A 173 5.53 4.69 5.23
N VAL A 174 5.66 3.80 4.26
CA VAL A 174 6.57 3.91 3.13
C VAL A 174 5.76 3.76 1.85
N TRP A 175 5.57 4.87 1.17
CA TRP A 175 4.85 4.89 -0.11
C TRP A 175 5.84 5.11 -1.25
N LEU A 176 5.75 4.29 -2.29
CA LEU A 176 6.62 4.37 -3.45
C LEU A 176 5.84 4.15 -4.76
N PRO A 177 5.95 5.05 -5.73
CA PRO A 177 5.36 4.88 -7.06
C PRO A 177 6.29 4.03 -7.94
N LEU A 178 5.70 3.14 -8.75
CA LEU A 178 6.43 2.35 -9.74
C LEU A 178 6.57 3.06 -11.07
N ASN A 179 5.65 3.96 -11.38
CA ASN A 179 5.71 4.94 -12.47
C ASN A 179 5.54 6.34 -11.89
N ASP A 180 5.81 7.37 -12.66
CA ASP A 180 5.70 8.74 -12.20
C ASP A 180 4.28 9.03 -11.68
N ALA A 181 4.20 9.52 -10.46
CA ALA A 181 2.96 9.94 -9.84
C ALA A 181 2.79 11.44 -10.01
N THR A 182 1.81 11.85 -10.79
CA THR A 182 1.47 13.25 -11.08
C THR A 182 0.19 13.65 -10.36
N ILE A 183 -0.15 14.95 -10.39
CA ILE A 183 -1.42 15.44 -9.88
C ILE A 183 -2.59 14.86 -10.70
N GLU A 184 -2.39 14.73 -12.01
CA GLU A 184 -3.38 14.25 -12.96
C GLU A 184 -3.70 12.76 -12.77
N ASN A 185 -2.66 11.92 -12.55
CA ASN A 185 -2.83 10.48 -12.36
C ASN A 185 -2.99 10.06 -10.90
N SER A 186 -3.22 11.01 -9.97
CA SER A 186 -3.54 10.72 -8.57
C SER A 186 -2.33 10.49 -7.64
N CYS A 187 -1.37 11.43 -7.60
CA CYS A 187 -0.35 11.43 -6.54
C CYS A 187 -0.99 11.55 -5.14
N LEU A 188 -0.23 11.26 -4.09
CA LEU A 188 -0.71 11.48 -2.73
C LEU A 188 -0.80 12.98 -2.39
N ASN A 189 -1.73 13.28 -1.50
CA ASN A 189 -1.84 14.57 -0.82
C ASN A 189 -1.64 14.34 0.67
N VAL A 190 -0.88 15.19 1.33
CA VAL A 190 -0.65 15.14 2.78
C VAL A 190 -1.03 16.46 3.42
N VAL A 191 -1.42 16.43 4.69
CA VAL A 191 -1.54 17.63 5.52
C VAL A 191 -0.29 17.69 6.41
N PRO A 192 0.68 18.58 6.12
CA PRO A 192 1.87 18.74 6.93
C PRO A 192 1.52 19.04 8.39
N TYR A 193 2.33 18.55 9.33
CA TYR A 193 2.18 18.74 10.78
C TYR A 193 0.96 18.05 11.41
N SER A 194 0.03 17.48 10.64
CA SER A 194 -1.22 16.88 11.14
C SER A 194 -1.02 15.73 12.13
N TYR A 195 0.14 15.07 12.09
CA TYR A 195 0.48 14.01 13.04
C TYR A 195 0.53 14.50 14.51
N ARG A 196 0.72 15.82 14.74
CA ARG A 196 0.81 16.44 16.06
C ARG A 196 -0.55 16.54 16.76
N ASP A 197 -1.63 16.52 15.99
CA ASP A 197 -2.99 16.60 16.51
C ASP A 197 -3.50 15.25 17.06
N GLY A 198 -2.68 14.21 17.00
CA GLY A 198 -3.02 12.89 17.48
C GLY A 198 -3.79 12.06 16.46
N LEU A 199 -4.53 11.05 16.95
CA LEU A 199 -5.34 10.18 16.12
C LEU A 199 -6.76 10.73 15.99
N ALA A 200 -7.14 11.10 14.77
CA ALA A 200 -8.49 11.53 14.43
C ALA A 200 -9.49 10.35 14.41
N VAL A 201 -10.77 10.64 14.51
CA VAL A 201 -11.82 9.65 14.29
C VAL A 201 -11.88 9.29 12.80
N HIS A 202 -12.03 8.00 12.52
CA HIS A 202 -12.21 7.49 11.16
C HIS A 202 -13.59 6.88 11.01
N CYS A 203 -14.37 7.41 10.09
CA CYS A 203 -15.74 6.99 9.85
C CYS A 203 -15.78 5.92 8.75
N PRO A 204 -16.41 4.75 9.02
CA PRO A 204 -16.62 3.75 7.98
C PRO A 204 -17.53 4.26 6.86
N GLY A 205 -17.13 4.08 5.62
CA GLY A 205 -17.87 4.49 4.42
C GLY A 205 -17.63 3.56 3.24
N ALA A 206 -18.29 3.81 2.12
CA ALA A 206 -18.18 2.98 0.92
C ALA A 206 -16.75 2.93 0.34
N GLY A 207 -15.99 4.04 0.44
CA GLY A 207 -14.59 4.12 -0.01
C GLY A 207 -13.57 3.63 1.01
N GLY A 208 -14.00 3.14 2.17
CA GLY A 208 -13.15 2.76 3.30
C GLY A 208 -13.32 3.66 4.51
N LEU A 209 -12.33 3.70 5.39
CA LEU A 209 -12.30 4.59 6.55
C LEU A 209 -11.91 6.00 6.11
N SER A 210 -12.64 7.02 6.58
CA SER A 210 -12.35 8.42 6.27
C SER A 210 -12.40 9.30 7.51
N ILE A 211 -11.51 10.28 7.59
CA ILE A 211 -11.56 11.35 8.59
C ILE A 211 -12.62 12.36 8.13
N PRO A 212 -13.59 12.75 9.00
CA PRO A 212 -14.51 13.85 8.69
C PRO A 212 -13.77 15.15 8.40
N GLU A 213 -14.25 15.92 7.42
CA GLU A 213 -13.55 17.17 6.99
C GLU A 213 -13.43 18.19 8.12
N GLU A 214 -14.35 18.19 9.08
CA GLU A 214 -14.34 19.08 10.25
C GLU A 214 -13.15 18.82 11.20
N GLN A 215 -12.51 17.65 11.09
CA GLN A 215 -11.37 17.26 11.92
C GLN A 215 -10.03 17.55 11.26
N MET A 216 -10.02 18.17 10.09
CA MET A 216 -8.78 18.48 9.37
C MET A 216 -8.86 19.81 8.61
N ASP A 217 -7.71 20.43 8.44
CA ASP A 217 -7.57 21.63 7.62
C ASP A 217 -7.12 21.23 6.20
N VAL A 218 -8.10 20.83 5.38
CA VAL A 218 -7.86 20.41 3.98
C VAL A 218 -7.18 21.53 3.15
N ALA A 219 -7.37 22.80 3.53
CA ALA A 219 -6.72 23.91 2.84
C ALA A 219 -5.19 23.91 2.97
N LYS A 220 -4.66 23.19 3.96
CA LYS A 220 -3.21 22.98 4.13
C LYS A 220 -2.67 21.76 3.39
N ALA A 221 -3.52 21.02 2.69
CA ALA A 221 -3.08 19.84 1.96
C ALA A 221 -2.11 20.20 0.84
N VAL A 222 -1.06 19.40 0.73
CA VAL A 222 -0.01 19.55 -0.28
C VAL A 222 0.02 18.32 -1.15
N PRO A 223 -0.13 18.45 -2.50
CA PRO A 223 0.10 17.33 -3.40
C PRO A 223 1.58 17.01 -3.49
N LEU A 224 1.89 15.73 -3.58
CA LEU A 224 3.26 15.21 -3.67
C LEU A 224 3.47 14.47 -5.00
N PRO A 225 3.68 15.17 -6.12
CA PRO A 225 4.11 14.52 -7.35
C PRO A 225 5.52 13.94 -7.14
N MET A 226 5.74 12.72 -7.62
CA MET A 226 6.97 11.98 -7.40
C MET A 226 7.36 11.20 -8.66
N GLN A 227 8.65 11.16 -8.95
CA GLN A 227 9.19 10.30 -9.99
C GLN A 227 9.34 8.86 -9.49
N ALA A 228 9.24 7.90 -10.40
CA ALA A 228 9.56 6.49 -10.12
C ALA A 228 10.95 6.37 -9.49
N GLY A 229 11.08 5.52 -8.46
CA GLY A 229 12.31 5.37 -7.69
C GLY A 229 12.45 6.32 -6.50
N SER A 230 11.59 7.35 -6.39
CA SER A 230 11.45 8.14 -5.16
C SER A 230 10.64 7.38 -4.11
N VAL A 231 10.84 7.70 -2.84
CA VAL A 231 10.11 7.10 -1.71
C VAL A 231 9.63 8.20 -0.77
N LEU A 232 8.35 8.13 -0.42
CA LEU A 232 7.74 8.97 0.61
C LEU A 232 7.70 8.20 1.93
N PHE A 233 8.27 8.79 2.97
CA PHE A 233 8.18 8.31 4.35
C PHE A 233 7.20 9.19 5.11
N MET A 234 6.23 8.58 5.80
CA MET A 234 5.22 9.30 6.57
C MET A 234 5.10 8.74 7.99
N HIS A 235 4.93 9.66 8.95
CA HIS A 235 4.57 9.30 10.31
C HIS A 235 3.17 8.66 10.34
N ARG A 236 2.96 7.65 11.17
CA ARG A 236 1.70 6.87 11.27
C ARG A 236 0.42 7.70 11.42
N ARG A 237 0.53 8.94 11.91
CA ARG A 237 -0.59 9.87 12.13
C ARG A 237 -0.61 11.03 11.12
N THR A 238 0.19 11.03 10.09
CA THR A 238 0.11 12.02 9.02
C THR A 238 -1.15 11.79 8.21
N MET A 239 -2.04 12.80 8.15
CA MET A 239 -3.26 12.75 7.37
C MET A 239 -2.91 12.81 5.88
N HIS A 240 -3.44 11.85 5.11
CA HIS A 240 -3.17 11.77 3.68
C HIS A 240 -4.34 11.14 2.91
N CYS A 241 -4.37 11.40 1.61
CA CYS A 241 -5.35 10.85 0.68
C CYS A 241 -4.80 10.73 -0.74
N SER A 242 -5.59 10.17 -1.64
CA SER A 242 -5.41 10.36 -3.09
C SER A 242 -6.76 10.59 -3.75
N TYR A 243 -6.79 11.44 -4.79
CA TYR A 243 -7.99 11.77 -5.55
C TYR A 243 -8.21 10.81 -6.72
N ASP A 244 -9.16 11.10 -7.60
CA ASP A 244 -9.38 10.36 -8.84
C ASP A 244 -8.18 10.52 -9.79
N ASN A 245 -7.87 9.45 -10.51
CA ASN A 245 -7.02 9.53 -11.68
C ASN A 245 -7.84 10.13 -12.85
N LYS A 246 -7.38 11.27 -13.37
CA LYS A 246 -8.04 12.06 -14.41
C LYS A 246 -7.45 11.83 -15.79
N THR A 247 -6.42 11.00 -15.91
CA THR A 247 -5.84 10.65 -17.20
C THR A 247 -6.76 9.72 -17.99
N GLU A 248 -6.53 9.57 -19.28
CA GLU A 248 -7.34 8.71 -20.13
C GLU A 248 -6.77 7.29 -20.22
N ASP A 249 -5.44 7.12 -20.14
CA ASP A 249 -4.75 5.90 -20.48
C ASP A 249 -3.56 5.53 -19.58
N GLU A 250 -3.38 6.25 -18.45
CA GLU A 250 -2.34 5.96 -17.47
C GLU A 250 -2.92 5.28 -16.22
N VAL A 251 -2.25 4.28 -15.70
CA VAL A 251 -2.51 3.71 -14.37
C VAL A 251 -1.44 4.21 -13.41
N ARG A 252 -1.81 4.91 -12.33
CA ARG A 252 -0.85 5.24 -11.28
C ARG A 252 -0.66 4.03 -10.37
N TRP A 253 0.53 3.52 -10.36
CA TRP A 253 0.89 2.29 -9.71
C TRP A 253 1.83 2.52 -8.54
N SER A 254 1.48 2.05 -7.34
CA SER A 254 2.28 2.25 -6.14
C SER A 254 2.19 1.10 -5.16
N PHE A 255 3.20 1.01 -4.30
CA PHE A 255 3.17 0.23 -3.07
C PHE A 255 2.95 1.13 -1.86
N ASP A 256 2.07 0.69 -0.98
CA ASP A 256 1.89 1.23 0.37
C ASP A 256 2.49 0.20 1.33
N LEU A 257 3.73 0.39 1.71
CA LEU A 257 4.44 -0.49 2.64
C LEU A 257 4.44 0.11 4.04
N ARG A 258 4.61 -0.74 5.03
CA ARG A 258 4.82 -0.31 6.41
C ARG A 258 5.91 -1.12 7.07
N TYR A 259 6.64 -0.45 7.94
CA TYR A 259 7.64 -1.07 8.80
C TYR A 259 7.39 -0.65 10.24
N HIS A 260 7.83 -1.46 11.21
CA HIS A 260 7.73 -1.13 12.62
C HIS A 260 8.91 -1.75 13.39
N PRO A 261 9.26 -1.21 14.57
CA PRO A 261 10.34 -1.75 15.39
C PRO A 261 10.03 -3.15 15.92
N SER A 262 11.05 -3.98 16.03
CA SER A 262 10.93 -5.29 16.68
C SER A 262 10.40 -5.16 18.11
N GLY A 263 9.51 -6.06 18.52
CA GLY A 263 8.91 -6.09 19.85
C GLY A 263 7.66 -5.21 20.01
N GLN A 264 7.27 -4.45 18.99
CA GLN A 264 6.00 -3.72 18.98
C GLN A 264 4.94 -4.48 18.16
N PRO A 265 3.63 -4.37 18.50
CA PRO A 265 2.58 -5.09 17.79
C PRO A 265 2.37 -4.54 16.37
N SER A 266 2.16 -5.42 15.39
CA SER A 266 1.94 -5.02 13.99
C SER A 266 0.61 -4.31 13.72
N GLY A 267 -0.38 -4.46 14.61
CA GLY A 267 -1.75 -3.98 14.40
C GLY A 267 -2.63 -4.92 13.56
N ARG A 268 -2.10 -6.08 13.17
CA ARG A 268 -2.79 -7.16 12.46
C ARG A 268 -2.28 -8.53 12.92
N PRO A 269 -2.60 -8.99 14.13
CA PRO A 269 -1.98 -10.17 14.73
C PRO A 269 -2.23 -11.47 13.96
N VAL A 270 -3.23 -11.52 13.09
CA VAL A 270 -3.53 -12.69 12.25
C VAL A 270 -2.68 -12.75 10.98
N PHE A 271 -2.09 -11.64 10.57
CA PHE A 271 -1.20 -11.54 9.41
C PHE A 271 0.26 -11.62 9.84
N PRO A 272 1.15 -12.18 8.99
CA PRO A 272 2.53 -12.38 9.35
C PRO A 272 3.37 -11.11 9.10
N ASP A 273 4.06 -10.62 10.12
CA ASP A 273 5.25 -9.80 9.96
C ASP A 273 6.49 -10.67 9.81
N PHE A 274 7.59 -10.06 9.43
CA PHE A 274 8.88 -10.74 9.37
C PHE A 274 10.03 -9.75 9.60
N VAL A 275 11.16 -10.27 10.09
CA VAL A 275 12.38 -9.49 10.27
C VAL A 275 12.95 -9.10 8.91
N ALA A 276 12.78 -7.82 8.54
CA ALA A 276 13.34 -7.27 7.30
C ALA A 276 14.81 -6.89 7.49
N ARG A 277 15.16 -6.40 8.68
CA ARG A 277 16.55 -6.08 9.08
C ARG A 277 16.72 -6.24 10.59
N SER A 278 17.85 -6.83 11.00
CA SER A 278 18.33 -6.83 12.37
C SER A 278 19.86 -6.69 12.39
N ARG A 279 20.36 -5.65 13.01
CA ARG A 279 21.81 -5.47 13.19
C ARG A 279 22.34 -6.30 14.35
N ALA A 280 21.50 -6.59 15.33
CA ALA A 280 21.87 -7.42 16.47
C ALA A 280 21.89 -8.91 16.12
N ASN A 281 20.94 -9.38 15.29
CA ASN A 281 20.76 -10.78 14.93
C ASN A 281 20.47 -10.96 13.43
N PRO A 282 21.46 -10.70 12.54
CA PRO A 282 21.24 -10.74 11.08
C PRO A 282 20.79 -12.10 10.53
N GLU A 283 21.00 -13.19 11.28
CA GLU A 283 20.54 -14.53 10.93
C GLU A 283 19.02 -14.70 11.07
N THR A 284 18.33 -13.81 11.75
CA THR A 284 16.86 -13.84 11.89
C THR A 284 16.15 -13.17 10.71
N GLU A 285 16.87 -12.41 9.89
CA GLU A 285 16.30 -11.74 8.72
C GLU A 285 15.73 -12.75 7.73
N LEU A 286 14.51 -12.52 7.29
CA LEU A 286 13.91 -13.32 6.22
C LEU A 286 14.57 -12.97 4.88
N ARG A 287 15.19 -13.96 4.25
CA ARG A 287 15.93 -13.80 2.98
C ARG A 287 15.36 -14.65 1.84
N SER A 288 14.23 -15.30 2.06
CA SER A 288 13.62 -16.23 1.12
C SER A 288 12.24 -15.78 0.69
N ALA A 289 12.04 -15.54 -0.59
CA ALA A 289 10.73 -15.26 -1.17
C ALA A 289 9.76 -16.43 -0.93
N ALA A 290 10.24 -17.68 -1.05
CA ALA A 290 9.44 -18.85 -0.74
C ALA A 290 9.04 -18.90 0.76
N GLY A 291 9.93 -18.47 1.65
CA GLY A 291 9.62 -18.32 3.08
C GLY A 291 8.53 -17.29 3.34
N TRP A 292 8.61 -16.13 2.67
CA TRP A 292 7.57 -15.10 2.74
C TRP A 292 6.22 -15.61 2.21
N ALA A 293 6.21 -16.24 1.06
CA ALA A 293 5.01 -16.84 0.50
C ALA A 293 4.39 -17.89 1.45
N GLN A 294 5.23 -18.71 2.14
CA GLN A 294 4.77 -19.69 3.11
C GLN A 294 4.13 -19.04 4.34
N LEU A 295 4.69 -17.94 4.85
CA LEU A 295 4.07 -17.20 5.97
C LEU A 295 2.63 -16.77 5.64
N TRP A 296 2.39 -16.28 4.42
CA TRP A 296 1.06 -15.89 3.96
C TRP A 296 0.14 -17.09 3.70
N ALA A 297 0.68 -18.19 3.17
CA ALA A 297 -0.08 -19.44 3.03
C ALA A 297 -0.56 -19.97 4.39
N ASP A 298 0.30 -19.93 5.41
CA ASP A 298 -0.04 -20.31 6.78
C ASP A 298 -1.08 -19.36 7.41
N ALA A 299 -0.95 -18.05 7.16
CA ALA A 299 -1.93 -17.06 7.61
C ALA A 299 -3.30 -17.30 6.98
N ARG A 300 -3.35 -17.64 5.69
CA ARG A 300 -4.57 -18.02 4.97
C ARG A 300 -5.29 -19.19 5.64
N VAL A 301 -4.55 -20.24 5.97
CA VAL A 301 -5.11 -21.44 6.65
C VAL A 301 -5.65 -21.06 8.03
N ARG A 302 -4.90 -20.26 8.80
CA ARG A 302 -5.36 -19.78 10.13
C ARG A 302 -6.63 -18.93 10.03
N LEU A 303 -6.71 -18.02 9.07
CA LEU A 303 -7.89 -17.17 8.87
C LEU A 303 -9.12 -17.98 8.48
N ALA A 304 -8.98 -18.97 7.58
CA ALA A 304 -10.07 -19.83 7.17
C ALA A 304 -10.63 -20.68 8.33
N ALA A 305 -9.78 -21.02 9.31
CA ALA A 305 -10.17 -21.81 10.48
C ALA A 305 -10.63 -20.97 11.68
N SER A 306 -10.45 -19.64 11.64
CA SER A 306 -10.78 -18.76 12.76
C SER A 306 -12.16 -18.13 12.65
N ALA A 307 -12.73 -17.70 13.79
CA ALA A 307 -13.91 -16.87 13.80
C ALA A 307 -13.62 -15.54 13.09
N LYS A 308 -14.69 -14.93 12.54
CA LYS A 308 -14.60 -13.63 11.83
C LYS A 308 -13.85 -12.60 12.69
N GLN A 309 -12.73 -12.09 12.15
CA GLN A 309 -11.91 -11.10 12.83
C GLN A 309 -12.48 -9.68 12.61
N LYS A 310 -12.41 -8.85 13.64
CA LYS A 310 -12.68 -7.42 13.51
C LYS A 310 -11.35 -6.71 13.22
N PHE A 311 -11.23 -6.12 12.04
CA PHE A 311 -10.00 -5.50 11.56
C PHE A 311 -9.93 -3.99 11.80
N ASN A 312 -10.99 -3.36 12.25
CA ASN A 312 -10.99 -1.95 12.63
C ASN A 312 -11.76 -1.72 13.94
N ARG A 313 -11.47 -0.61 14.60
CA ARG A 313 -12.05 -0.20 15.88
C ARG A 313 -13.22 0.78 15.76
N TRP A 314 -13.48 1.28 14.57
CA TRP A 314 -14.40 2.38 14.35
C TRP A 314 -15.85 1.90 14.17
N SER A 315 -16.79 2.76 14.59
CA SER A 315 -18.21 2.55 14.41
C SER A 315 -18.83 3.71 13.62
N ALA A 316 -19.72 3.40 12.71
CA ALA A 316 -20.52 4.42 12.00
C ALA A 316 -21.44 5.22 12.96
N ASP A 317 -21.73 4.66 14.13
CA ASP A 317 -22.56 5.32 15.16
C ASP A 317 -21.78 6.34 16.00
N HIS A 318 -20.48 6.53 15.73
CA HIS A 318 -19.69 7.53 16.45
C HIS A 318 -20.23 8.95 16.16
N PRO A 319 -20.41 9.82 17.17
CA PRO A 319 -21.02 11.15 16.97
C PRO A 319 -20.33 12.02 15.89
N ALA A 320 -19.05 11.83 15.65
CA ALA A 320 -18.31 12.52 14.61
C ALA A 320 -18.55 11.93 13.19
N CYS A 321 -19.33 10.86 13.06
CA CYS A 321 -19.64 10.20 11.79
C CYS A 321 -21.10 10.44 11.35
N ALA A 322 -21.83 11.31 12.07
CA ALA A 322 -23.26 11.58 11.86
C ALA A 322 -23.47 12.67 10.79
#